data_1ab7da20edb0f0e1ab1513ed492c2885
#
_entry.id   1ab7da20edb0f0e1ab1513ed492c2885
#
_cell.length_a   1.000
_cell.length_b   1.000
_cell.length_c   1.000
_cell.angle_alpha   90.00
_cell.angle_beta   90.00
_cell.angle_gamma   90.00
#
_symmetry.space_group_name_H-M   'P 1'
#
loop_
_entity.id
_entity.type
_entity.pdbx_description
1 polymer ?
#
loop_
_entity_poly.entity_id
_entity_poly.type
_entity_poly.pdbx_seq_one_letter_code
_entity_poly.pdbx_strand_id
1 'polypeptide(L)'
;MVGLLLAACTNPRTSAGTTSVTTLPGALAPNAVVLYVSDGDTIGVTIDGVEERVRLIGIDTPETKKPDNPVECFGPEASAFTAALLPVGTDLYLERDVEARDPYGRLLAYVYRTSDGMFVNLEIVAQGFARPLTIAPNVAHADQFVATARAADAAATGLWAACTG
;
A
#
# COMPACT_ATOMS: atom_id res chain seq x y z
N MET A 1 30.99 24.28 -70.38
CA MET A 1 30.41 24.90 -69.17
C MET A 1 29.68 23.80 -68.37
N VAL A 2 30.30 23.27 -67.32
CA VAL A 2 29.76 22.19 -66.54
C VAL A 2 29.24 22.83 -65.24
N GLY A 3 27.94 22.74 -64.99
CA GLY A 3 27.30 23.27 -63.80
C GLY A 3 27.32 22.21 -62.70
N LEU A 4 27.93 22.56 -61.58
CA LEU A 4 28.03 21.75 -60.37
C LEU A 4 26.82 22.00 -59.48
N LEU A 5 25.93 21.03 -59.32
CA LEU A 5 24.80 21.06 -58.38
C LEU A 5 25.23 20.59 -56.99
N LEU A 6 25.23 21.49 -56.05
CA LEU A 6 25.43 21.17 -54.59
C LEU A 6 24.11 20.69 -54.01
N ALA A 7 24.01 19.42 -53.64
CA ALA A 7 22.92 18.88 -52.88
C ALA A 7 23.11 19.19 -51.37
N ALA A 8 22.23 19.96 -50.77
CA ALA A 8 22.17 20.22 -49.35
C ALA A 8 21.45 19.07 -48.64
N CYS A 9 22.15 18.32 -47.81
CA CYS A 9 21.57 17.32 -46.88
C CYS A 9 20.95 18.04 -45.68
N THR A 10 19.63 18.08 -45.62
CA THR A 10 18.90 18.51 -44.43
C THR A 10 18.68 17.32 -43.50
N ASN A 11 19.31 17.36 -42.31
CA ASN A 11 19.07 16.40 -41.24
C ASN A 11 17.70 16.63 -40.61
N PRO A 12 16.84 15.60 -40.49
CA PRO A 12 15.62 15.72 -39.68
C PRO A 12 16.02 15.69 -38.18
N ARG A 13 15.75 16.78 -37.47
CA ARG A 13 15.77 16.82 -36.02
C ARG A 13 14.69 15.92 -35.48
N THR A 14 15.08 14.81 -34.84
CA THR A 14 14.17 13.96 -34.06
C THR A 14 13.74 14.74 -32.83
N SER A 15 12.48 15.21 -32.84
CA SER A 15 11.82 15.79 -31.67
C SER A 15 11.58 14.66 -30.66
N ALA A 16 12.27 14.68 -29.52
CA ALA A 16 11.95 13.82 -28.39
C ALA A 16 10.55 14.23 -27.89
N GLY A 17 9.56 13.41 -28.17
CA GLY A 17 8.22 13.59 -27.64
C GLY A 17 8.22 13.44 -26.12
N THR A 18 8.04 14.54 -25.40
CA THR A 18 7.75 14.51 -23.97
C THR A 18 6.37 13.89 -23.80
N THR A 19 6.31 12.64 -23.35
CA THR A 19 5.05 11.98 -22.99
C THR A 19 4.49 12.67 -21.76
N SER A 20 3.58 13.60 -21.92
CA SER A 20 2.82 14.16 -20.81
C SER A 20 1.91 13.06 -20.24
N VAL A 21 2.22 12.57 -19.07
CA VAL A 21 1.32 11.69 -18.32
C VAL A 21 0.10 12.51 -17.91
N THR A 22 -1.02 12.28 -18.56
CA THR A 22 -2.30 12.88 -18.17
C THR A 22 -2.76 12.19 -16.89
N THR A 23 -2.54 12.83 -15.74
CA THR A 23 -3.09 12.39 -14.47
C THR A 23 -4.60 12.60 -14.50
N LEU A 24 -5.37 11.53 -14.28
CA LEU A 24 -6.82 11.62 -14.17
C LEU A 24 -7.20 12.50 -12.97
N PRO A 25 -8.24 13.38 -13.08
CA PRO A 25 -8.72 14.15 -11.95
C PRO A 25 -9.17 13.23 -10.82
N GLY A 26 -8.55 13.35 -9.63
CA GLY A 26 -8.83 12.51 -8.46
C GLY A 26 -7.83 11.38 -8.21
N ALA A 27 -6.83 11.17 -9.06
CA ALA A 27 -5.75 10.21 -8.77
C ALA A 27 -4.89 10.70 -7.60
N LEU A 28 -4.68 9.84 -6.61
CA LEU A 28 -3.78 10.10 -5.49
C LEU A 28 -2.34 10.19 -6.01
N ALA A 29 -1.66 11.32 -5.73
CA ALA A 29 -0.25 11.43 -6.05
C ALA A 29 0.58 10.54 -5.10
N PRO A 30 1.47 9.67 -5.61
CA PRO A 30 2.27 8.80 -4.75
C PRO A 30 3.22 9.62 -3.88
N ASN A 31 3.40 9.22 -2.62
CA ASN A 31 4.36 9.78 -1.69
C ASN A 31 5.28 8.72 -1.06
N ALA A 32 5.15 7.45 -1.47
CA ALA A 32 5.98 6.35 -1.03
C ALA A 32 6.01 5.23 -2.08
N VAL A 33 7.05 4.37 -2.01
CA VAL A 33 7.20 3.17 -2.85
C VAL A 33 7.50 1.97 -1.97
N VAL A 34 6.86 0.84 -2.21
CA VAL A 34 7.05 -0.40 -1.44
C VAL A 34 8.45 -0.96 -1.64
N LEU A 35 9.16 -1.25 -0.53
CA LEU A 35 10.42 -1.97 -0.51
C LEU A 35 10.23 -3.44 -0.12
N TYR A 36 9.41 -3.72 0.89
CA TYR A 36 9.10 -5.07 1.35
C TYR A 36 7.83 -5.08 2.22
N VAL A 37 7.24 -6.25 2.38
CA VAL A 37 6.23 -6.52 3.40
C VAL A 37 6.89 -7.28 4.55
N SER A 38 6.79 -6.73 5.76
CA SER A 38 7.36 -7.35 6.96
C SER A 38 6.39 -8.31 7.61
N ASP A 39 5.11 -7.92 7.68
CA ASP A 39 4.01 -8.69 8.24
C ASP A 39 2.68 -8.23 7.61
N GLY A 40 1.55 -8.84 7.95
CA GLY A 40 0.26 -8.52 7.35
C GLY A 40 -0.16 -7.05 7.47
N ASP A 41 0.32 -6.33 8.48
CA ASP A 41 0.02 -4.92 8.72
C ASP A 41 1.25 -4.01 8.85
N THR A 42 2.42 -4.49 8.50
CA THR A 42 3.67 -3.73 8.59
C THR A 42 4.48 -3.87 7.30
N ILE A 43 4.80 -2.74 6.67
CA ILE A 43 5.55 -2.68 5.42
C ILE A 43 6.79 -1.80 5.56
N GLY A 44 7.79 -2.03 4.72
CA GLY A 44 8.89 -1.11 4.46
C GLY A 44 8.65 -0.36 3.17
N VAL A 45 8.89 0.94 3.19
CA VAL A 45 8.73 1.82 2.03
C VAL A 45 9.93 2.75 1.89
N THR A 46 10.10 3.35 0.72
CA THR A 46 10.96 4.52 0.56
C THR A 46 10.11 5.77 0.41
N ILE A 47 10.50 6.85 1.10
CA ILE A 47 9.92 8.20 1.02
C ILE A 47 11.09 9.16 0.80
N ASP A 48 11.10 9.88 -0.32
CA ASP A 48 12.19 10.80 -0.70
C ASP A 48 13.60 10.16 -0.63
N GLY A 49 13.68 8.86 -0.98
CA GLY A 49 14.94 8.08 -0.95
C GLY A 49 15.35 7.55 0.43
N VAL A 50 14.54 7.77 1.47
CA VAL A 50 14.79 7.26 2.83
C VAL A 50 13.89 6.06 3.11
N GLU A 51 14.46 4.98 3.65
CA GLU A 51 13.69 3.82 4.09
C GLU A 51 12.92 4.14 5.37
N GLU A 52 11.62 3.83 5.37
CA GLU A 52 10.73 3.99 6.52
C GLU A 52 9.91 2.71 6.74
N ARG A 53 9.66 2.39 8.01
CA ARG A 53 8.71 1.32 8.39
C ARG A 53 7.34 1.93 8.64
N VAL A 54 6.32 1.35 8.04
CA VAL A 54 4.94 1.81 8.15
C VAL A 54 4.09 0.74 8.83
N ARG A 55 3.38 1.09 9.89
CA ARG A 55 2.30 0.31 10.48
C ARG A 55 0.98 0.78 9.88
N LEU A 56 0.28 -0.13 9.24
CA LEU A 56 -1.06 0.10 8.72
C LEU A 56 -2.02 0.24 9.90
N ILE A 57 -2.55 1.44 10.13
CA ILE A 57 -3.41 1.74 11.28
C ILE A 57 -4.87 1.36 11.04
N GLY A 58 -5.62 1.21 12.13
CA GLY A 58 -7.04 0.83 12.10
C GLY A 58 -7.28 -0.67 12.00
N ILE A 59 -6.22 -1.46 11.78
CA ILE A 59 -6.29 -2.92 11.59
C ILE A 59 -5.23 -3.63 12.44
N ASP A 60 -5.49 -4.92 12.69
CA ASP A 60 -4.56 -5.85 13.35
C ASP A 60 -4.64 -7.20 12.62
N THR A 61 -3.50 -7.64 12.07
CA THR A 61 -3.39 -8.95 11.45
C THR A 61 -2.85 -9.96 12.45
N PRO A 62 -3.18 -11.27 12.32
CA PRO A 62 -2.57 -12.29 13.15
C PRO A 62 -1.05 -12.28 13.00
N GLU A 63 -0.33 -12.38 14.13
CA GLU A 63 1.11 -12.19 14.23
C GLU A 63 1.90 -13.40 13.72
N THR A 64 3.00 -13.16 12.98
CA THR A 64 3.89 -14.20 12.47
C THR A 64 5.28 -14.19 13.07
N LYS A 65 5.74 -13.06 13.63
CA LYS A 65 7.15 -12.82 13.98
C LYS A 65 7.40 -12.39 15.43
N LYS A 66 6.39 -12.48 16.30
CA LYS A 66 6.55 -12.07 17.69
C LYS A 66 7.47 -13.05 18.41
N PRO A 67 8.62 -12.59 18.98
CA PRO A 67 9.51 -13.45 19.73
C PRO A 67 8.76 -14.16 20.88
N ASP A 68 9.08 -15.44 21.08
CA ASP A 68 8.53 -16.28 22.16
C ASP A 68 7.02 -16.54 22.13
N ASN A 69 6.36 -16.17 21.02
CA ASN A 69 4.95 -16.52 20.81
C ASN A 69 4.80 -17.49 19.63
N PRO A 70 3.87 -18.46 19.69
CA PRO A 70 3.53 -19.25 18.52
C PRO A 70 2.97 -18.36 17.41
N VAL A 71 3.17 -18.78 16.16
CA VAL A 71 2.52 -18.16 15.01
C VAL A 71 1.00 -18.21 15.22
N GLU A 72 0.35 -17.05 15.10
CA GLU A 72 -1.10 -16.97 15.28
C GLU A 72 -1.84 -17.60 14.09
N CYS A 73 -3.04 -18.12 14.35
CA CYS A 73 -3.91 -18.67 13.31
C CYS A 73 -4.11 -17.64 12.20
N PHE A 74 -3.91 -18.03 10.95
CA PHE A 74 -4.05 -17.19 9.75
C PHE A 74 -2.97 -16.11 9.58
N GLY A 75 -1.92 -16.07 10.38
CA GLY A 75 -0.82 -15.10 10.28
C GLY A 75 -0.05 -15.19 8.97
N PRO A 76 0.48 -16.37 8.58
CA PRO A 76 1.18 -16.54 7.31
C PRO A 76 0.34 -16.15 6.09
N GLU A 77 -0.95 -16.47 6.11
CA GLU A 77 -1.90 -16.13 5.04
C GLU A 77 -2.12 -14.62 4.95
N ALA A 78 -2.25 -13.92 6.09
CA ALA A 78 -2.39 -12.47 6.14
C ALA A 78 -1.15 -11.76 5.61
N SER A 79 0.05 -12.20 6.01
CA SER A 79 1.32 -11.67 5.51
C SER A 79 1.47 -11.88 4.00
N ALA A 80 1.14 -13.09 3.50
CA ALA A 80 1.18 -13.41 2.08
C ALA A 80 0.17 -12.59 1.27
N PHE A 81 -1.03 -12.38 1.80
CA PHE A 81 -2.04 -11.55 1.16
C PHE A 81 -1.59 -10.10 1.01
N THR A 82 -1.07 -9.49 2.07
CA THR A 82 -0.52 -8.12 2.01
C THR A 82 0.64 -8.02 1.00
N ALA A 83 1.52 -9.03 0.96
CA ALA A 83 2.61 -9.07 -0.02
C ALA A 83 2.10 -9.19 -1.47
N ALA A 84 1.00 -9.89 -1.70
CA ALA A 84 0.35 -9.97 -3.02
C ALA A 84 -0.32 -8.65 -3.42
N LEU A 85 -0.92 -7.92 -2.46
CA LEU A 85 -1.50 -6.60 -2.70
C LEU A 85 -0.43 -5.54 -3.00
N LEU A 86 0.75 -5.66 -2.37
CA LEU A 86 1.82 -4.66 -2.36
C LEU A 86 3.16 -5.26 -2.82
N PRO A 87 3.30 -5.66 -4.10
CA PRO A 87 4.59 -6.06 -4.65
C PRO A 87 5.62 -4.93 -4.52
N VAL A 88 6.90 -5.30 -4.43
CA VAL A 88 8.03 -4.35 -4.41
C VAL A 88 7.95 -3.41 -5.62
N GLY A 89 8.15 -2.12 -5.40
CA GLY A 89 8.04 -1.09 -6.41
C GLY A 89 6.62 -0.52 -6.61
N THR A 90 5.63 -0.98 -5.84
CA THR A 90 4.27 -0.42 -5.89
C THR A 90 4.25 1.00 -5.35
N ASP A 91 3.68 1.92 -6.12
CA ASP A 91 3.46 3.31 -5.73
C ASP A 91 2.29 3.43 -4.75
N LEU A 92 2.54 4.11 -3.63
CA LEU A 92 1.58 4.29 -2.55
C LEU A 92 1.32 5.76 -2.26
N TYR A 93 0.10 6.05 -1.81
CA TYR A 93 -0.23 7.24 -1.05
C TYR A 93 -0.45 6.85 0.42
N LEU A 94 0.38 7.41 1.29
CA LEU A 94 0.27 7.26 2.74
C LEU A 94 -0.50 8.46 3.30
N GLU A 95 -1.70 8.21 3.82
CA GLU A 95 -2.51 9.19 4.53
C GLU A 95 -2.23 9.07 6.02
N ARG A 96 -1.89 10.19 6.66
CA ARG A 96 -1.71 10.27 8.10
C ARG A 96 -3.01 10.65 8.79
N ASP A 97 -3.14 10.21 10.03
CA ASP A 97 -4.13 10.70 10.97
C ASP A 97 -3.44 11.67 11.96
N VAL A 98 -3.87 11.73 13.19
CA VAL A 98 -3.41 12.70 14.21
C VAL A 98 -1.99 12.40 14.66
N GLU A 99 -1.70 11.16 15.07
CA GLU A 99 -0.38 10.71 15.52
C GLU A 99 0.38 10.09 14.35
N ALA A 100 1.59 10.62 14.11
CA ALA A 100 2.37 10.24 12.94
C ALA A 100 3.25 8.99 13.13
N ARG A 101 3.67 8.68 14.37
CA ARG A 101 4.56 7.57 14.68
C ARG A 101 4.15 6.86 15.97
N ASP A 102 4.43 5.57 16.03
CA ASP A 102 4.29 4.79 17.26
C ASP A 102 5.56 4.87 18.14
N PRO A 103 5.53 4.31 19.38
CA PRO A 103 6.68 4.29 20.28
C PRO A 103 7.91 3.54 19.72
N TYR A 104 7.75 2.72 18.68
CA TYR A 104 8.82 1.98 18.02
C TYR A 104 9.40 2.76 16.82
N GLY A 105 8.93 3.99 16.58
CA GLY A 105 9.37 4.87 15.50
C GLY A 105 8.76 4.56 14.14
N ARG A 106 7.83 3.58 14.02
CA ARG A 106 7.15 3.28 12.75
C ARG A 106 6.19 4.42 12.39
N LEU A 107 6.11 4.77 11.11
CA LEU A 107 5.06 5.65 10.61
C LEU A 107 3.69 4.97 10.78
N LEU A 108 2.69 5.75 11.18
CA LEU A 108 1.30 5.33 11.28
C LEU A 108 0.54 5.89 10.08
N ALA A 109 -0.03 5.03 9.23
CA ALA A 109 -0.71 5.48 8.03
C ALA A 109 -1.87 4.59 7.60
N TYR A 110 -2.84 5.21 6.95
CA TYR A 110 -3.75 4.57 6.03
C TYR A 110 -3.06 4.52 4.66
N VAL A 111 -3.07 3.36 4.02
CA VAL A 111 -2.29 3.07 2.81
C VAL A 111 -3.22 2.90 1.62
N TYR A 112 -2.95 3.66 0.56
CA TYR A 112 -3.67 3.55 -0.71
C TYR A 112 -2.69 3.17 -1.81
N ARG A 113 -3.06 2.18 -2.64
CA ARG A 113 -2.34 1.85 -3.86
C ARG A 113 -2.77 2.82 -4.95
N THR A 114 -1.82 3.60 -5.50
CA THR A 114 -2.17 4.72 -6.39
C THR A 114 -2.61 4.31 -7.79
N SER A 115 -2.22 3.11 -8.25
CA SER A 115 -2.56 2.60 -9.58
C SER A 115 -4.06 2.40 -9.82
N ASP A 116 -4.81 2.11 -8.75
CA ASP A 116 -6.25 1.82 -8.81
C ASP A 116 -7.07 2.48 -7.68
N GLY A 117 -6.39 3.23 -6.79
CA GLY A 117 -7.03 3.90 -5.65
C GLY A 117 -7.47 2.96 -4.53
N MET A 118 -7.00 1.71 -4.51
CA MET A 118 -7.39 0.73 -3.50
C MET A 118 -6.97 1.19 -2.09
N PHE A 119 -7.92 1.25 -1.16
CA PHE A 119 -7.64 1.42 0.27
C PHE A 119 -7.18 0.09 0.87
N VAL A 120 -5.87 -0.11 0.96
CA VAL A 120 -5.23 -1.39 1.29
C VAL A 120 -5.64 -1.90 2.67
N ASN A 121 -5.62 -1.04 3.70
CA ASN A 121 -6.03 -1.42 5.06
C ASN A 121 -7.47 -1.98 5.07
N LEU A 122 -8.37 -1.34 4.33
CA LEU A 122 -9.76 -1.76 4.26
C LEU A 122 -9.93 -3.08 3.50
N GLU A 123 -9.19 -3.25 2.41
CA GLU A 123 -9.19 -4.49 1.61
C GLU A 123 -8.73 -5.70 2.44
N ILE A 124 -7.67 -5.54 3.25
CA ILE A 124 -7.18 -6.59 4.16
C ILE A 124 -8.29 -7.02 5.14
N VAL A 125 -9.06 -6.07 5.69
CA VAL A 125 -10.21 -6.38 6.57
C VAL A 125 -11.36 -7.02 5.79
N ALA A 126 -11.68 -6.51 4.60
CA ALA A 126 -12.79 -7.00 3.78
C ALA A 126 -12.60 -8.48 3.37
N GLN A 127 -11.35 -8.87 3.10
CA GLN A 127 -11.00 -10.25 2.75
C GLN A 127 -10.75 -11.14 3.97
N GLY A 128 -10.99 -10.63 5.18
CA GLY A 128 -10.88 -11.38 6.43
C GLY A 128 -9.45 -11.73 6.84
N PHE A 129 -8.46 -10.90 6.49
CA PHE A 129 -7.06 -11.09 6.90
C PHE A 129 -6.66 -10.23 8.11
N ALA A 130 -7.53 -9.34 8.57
CA ALA A 130 -7.31 -8.51 9.76
C ALA A 130 -8.59 -8.33 10.56
N ARG A 131 -8.42 -8.02 11.85
CA ARG A 131 -9.46 -7.49 12.74
C ARG A 131 -9.34 -5.96 12.81
N PRO A 132 -10.43 -5.21 13.07
CA PRO A 132 -10.32 -3.78 13.34
C PRO A 132 -9.59 -3.56 14.67
N LEU A 133 -8.66 -2.62 14.69
CA LEU A 133 -7.95 -2.16 15.88
C LEU A 133 -7.92 -0.63 15.90
N THR A 134 -8.79 -0.03 16.72
CA THR A 134 -8.85 1.43 16.87
C THR A 134 -8.02 1.87 18.07
N ILE A 135 -6.98 2.66 17.81
CA ILE A 135 -6.10 3.26 18.84
C ILE A 135 -6.18 4.78 18.71
N ALA A 136 -6.79 5.44 19.71
CA ALA A 136 -6.83 6.90 19.73
C ALA A 136 -5.39 7.48 19.83
N PRO A 137 -5.10 8.63 19.18
CA PRO A 137 -6.06 9.52 18.54
C PRO A 137 -6.38 9.20 17.05
N ASN A 138 -5.80 8.12 16.48
CA ASN A 138 -5.95 7.74 15.07
C ASN A 138 -7.24 6.94 14.86
N VAL A 139 -8.33 7.63 14.55
CA VAL A 139 -9.69 7.04 14.51
C VAL A 139 -10.49 7.38 13.24
N ALA A 140 -9.89 8.08 12.26
CA ALA A 140 -10.62 8.65 11.13
C ALA A 140 -11.48 7.64 10.35
N HIS A 141 -11.04 6.37 10.24
CA HIS A 141 -11.76 5.31 9.50
C HIS A 141 -12.32 4.19 10.41
N ALA A 142 -12.39 4.40 11.75
CA ALA A 142 -12.75 3.36 12.72
C ALA A 142 -14.10 2.70 12.42
N ASP A 143 -15.14 3.48 12.15
CA ASP A 143 -16.48 2.96 11.87
C ASP A 143 -16.51 2.13 10.58
N GLN A 144 -15.74 2.54 9.58
CA GLN A 144 -15.64 1.82 8.30
C GLN A 144 -14.98 0.46 8.49
N PHE A 145 -13.89 0.37 9.26
CA PHE A 145 -13.23 -0.90 9.57
C PHE A 145 -14.14 -1.84 10.33
N VAL A 146 -14.86 -1.34 11.35
CA VAL A 146 -15.80 -2.15 12.13
C VAL A 146 -16.94 -2.68 11.26
N ALA A 147 -17.52 -1.84 10.40
CA ALA A 147 -18.60 -2.26 9.51
C ALA A 147 -18.13 -3.32 8.51
N THR A 148 -16.92 -3.13 7.94
CA THR A 148 -16.33 -4.07 6.99
C THR A 148 -15.99 -5.42 7.64
N ALA A 149 -15.42 -5.41 8.86
CA ALA A 149 -15.12 -6.63 9.59
C ALA A 149 -16.38 -7.43 9.94
N ARG A 150 -17.48 -6.77 10.32
CA ARG A 150 -18.78 -7.43 10.56
C ARG A 150 -19.31 -8.11 9.30
N ALA A 151 -19.13 -7.49 8.13
CA ALA A 151 -19.53 -8.09 6.87
C ALA A 151 -18.67 -9.32 6.53
N ALA A 152 -17.35 -9.26 6.74
CA ALA A 152 -16.44 -10.37 6.54
C ALA A 152 -16.72 -11.55 7.50
N ASP A 153 -17.02 -11.28 8.77
CA ASP A 153 -17.43 -12.27 9.78
C ASP A 153 -18.75 -12.94 9.39
N ALA A 154 -19.76 -12.17 9.04
CA ALA A 154 -21.05 -12.70 8.60
C ALA A 154 -20.96 -13.59 7.34
N ALA A 155 -19.97 -13.30 6.47
CA ALA A 155 -19.66 -14.09 5.29
C ALA A 155 -18.70 -15.27 5.56
N ALA A 156 -18.24 -15.44 6.81
CA ALA A 156 -17.21 -16.42 7.21
C ALA A 156 -15.98 -16.36 6.29
N THR A 157 -15.45 -15.15 6.03
CA THR A 157 -14.33 -14.94 5.12
C THR A 157 -13.00 -14.96 5.87
N GLY A 158 -11.98 -15.64 5.32
CA GLY A 158 -10.62 -15.63 5.84
C GLY A 158 -10.51 -16.17 7.28
N LEU A 159 -9.93 -15.39 8.19
CA LEU A 159 -9.72 -15.77 9.59
C LEU A 159 -11.03 -16.07 10.35
N TRP A 160 -12.15 -15.52 9.90
CA TRP A 160 -13.44 -15.72 10.53
C TRP A 160 -13.99 -17.16 10.31
N ALA A 161 -13.60 -17.80 9.20
CA ALA A 161 -13.87 -19.21 8.98
C ALA A 161 -12.77 -20.11 9.53
N ALA A 162 -11.50 -19.71 9.35
CA ALA A 162 -10.34 -20.58 9.61
C ALA A 162 -9.98 -20.68 11.09
N CYS A 163 -10.24 -19.62 11.89
CA CYS A 163 -9.78 -19.52 13.28
C CYS A 163 -10.96 -19.60 14.28
N THR A 164 -11.87 -20.55 14.08
CA THR A 164 -12.93 -20.84 15.03
C THR A 164 -12.40 -21.75 16.14
N GLY A 165 -12.05 -21.17 17.29
CA GLY A 165 -11.56 -21.85 18.48
C GLY A 165 -12.00 -21.14 19.72
#